data_e52c8ddb2d5fb47f65e1061e7bcf1d6f
#
_entry.id   e52c8ddb2d5fb47f65e1061e7bcf1d6f
#
_cell.length_a   1.000
_cell.length_b   1.000
_cell.length_c   1.000
_cell.angle_alpha   90.00
_cell.angle_beta   90.00
_cell.angle_gamma   90.00
#
_symmetry.space_group_name_H-M   'P 1'
#
loop_
_entity.id
_entity.type
_entity.pdbx_description
1 polymer ?
#
loop_
_entity_poly.entity_id
_entity_poly.type
_entity_poly.pdbx_seq_one_letter_code
_entity_poly.pdbx_strand_id
1 'polypeptide(L)'
;MPFLCIHINKNNGNHIIIMKKTNTIVTIFSSFLLFLSSCNQSEDIFTSQDNSLSLTCFQTGWMESPSGQQSRAVIDSEGKGSFTENDRIEIQIVSENKTTTTQLTYSNGQWSPNLQRDKYNKGVLQLSGIFPLLPQSTDDATTRDISLSVEQNNKEKYNAADILFANTTVDANSTSATLQFQHALHRIIINLKGTVPDDLKIEVRSLTDGNISITDGKVSLKGNASSTYKWITPQQETPNTYTAIILPQEAKAYRGDEGFIRLTSKGKSVTYPIGSQIENFAPGMQTTLNLTLKPAEEGGNADMEFSNQAYWVYGITSPPFPGKEHIPSYNVITESFPKGEWMRIAYEKIGLPNEAQYFTWTEGCGWYDCNKTFNYKGDGNMCWAASASNLIHWWLEQNKKYVEAYETKYGTTCPKGYQLMTADHQDHSEVFNFFKASYPNKGSWDTGGVNWFINGDKKNLIYSNNESFEGFFSKVFSTKDVIATETHNTSKENFNQWIKDAFRSHKAIGFTASGFAGSDAKLHSMTIWGAEFDAEGYVSFIYYCDNNMSDNEPNHGVVKRFKIIYKEGIMPGAYITPLDYNDGTLPKAQSLITVLTLVDLRQDIWKKAFPDVK
;
A
#
# COMPACT_ATOMS: atom_id res chain seq x y z
N MET A 1 18.58 -8.42 4.92
CA MET A 1 18.71 -9.88 4.95
C MET A 1 18.89 -10.34 3.52
N PRO A 2 19.89 -11.13 3.19
CA PRO A 2 20.16 -11.53 1.81
C PRO A 2 19.19 -12.62 1.36
N PHE A 3 18.65 -12.46 0.16
CA PHE A 3 17.89 -13.48 -0.55
C PHE A 3 18.79 -14.64 -0.96
N LEU A 4 18.40 -15.84 -0.60
CA LEU A 4 19.06 -17.09 -1.02
C LEU A 4 18.52 -17.46 -2.40
N CYS A 5 19.35 -17.32 -3.44
CA CYS A 5 19.09 -17.89 -4.75
C CYS A 5 19.42 -19.38 -4.73
N ILE A 6 18.42 -20.24 -4.98
CA ILE A 6 18.64 -21.67 -5.18
C ILE A 6 18.83 -21.91 -6.67
N HIS A 7 20.04 -22.30 -7.06
CA HIS A 7 20.36 -22.86 -8.37
C HIS A 7 19.98 -24.33 -8.37
N ILE A 8 19.02 -24.73 -9.20
CA ILE A 8 18.74 -26.15 -9.44
C ILE A 8 19.52 -26.58 -10.67
N ASN A 9 20.54 -27.39 -10.43
CA ASN A 9 21.26 -28.09 -11.49
C ASN A 9 20.61 -29.46 -11.68
N LYS A 10 20.08 -29.73 -12.88
CA LYS A 10 19.56 -31.04 -13.25
C LYS A 10 20.71 -31.97 -13.62
N ASN A 11 20.95 -32.98 -12.78
CA ASN A 11 21.48 -34.27 -13.24
C ASN A 11 21.06 -35.38 -12.28
N ASN A 12 20.39 -36.34 -12.87
CA ASN A 12 20.05 -37.71 -12.51
C ASN A 12 20.53 -38.26 -11.14
N GLY A 13 19.56 -38.74 -10.35
CA GLY A 13 19.84 -39.74 -9.33
C GLY A 13 18.94 -39.61 -8.10
N ASN A 14 18.10 -40.63 -7.89
CA ASN A 14 17.26 -40.81 -6.71
C ASN A 14 18.03 -40.63 -5.40
N HIS A 15 17.65 -39.67 -4.59
CA HIS A 15 17.97 -39.67 -3.16
C HIS A 15 16.76 -39.23 -2.35
N ILE A 16 16.29 -40.17 -1.54
CA ILE A 16 15.29 -39.96 -0.48
C ILE A 16 15.96 -39.12 0.60
N ILE A 17 15.46 -37.91 0.85
CA ILE A 17 15.87 -37.08 1.99
C ILE A 17 14.87 -37.28 3.12
N ILE A 18 15.32 -38.00 4.15
CA ILE A 18 14.63 -38.14 5.43
C ILE A 18 14.87 -36.84 6.22
N MET A 19 13.81 -36.04 6.39
CA MET A 19 13.87 -34.91 7.32
C MET A 19 13.81 -35.40 8.76
N LYS A 20 14.89 -35.29 9.50
CA LYS A 20 14.88 -35.37 10.96
C LYS A 20 14.34 -34.05 11.52
N LYS A 21 13.17 -34.12 12.16
CA LYS A 21 12.66 -33.07 13.05
C LYS A 21 13.56 -33.02 14.30
N THR A 22 14.29 -31.95 14.46
CA THR A 22 14.92 -31.60 15.74
C THR A 22 13.95 -30.73 16.52
N ASN A 23 13.33 -31.32 17.54
CA ASN A 23 12.56 -30.55 18.55
C ASN A 23 13.58 -29.89 19.48
N THR A 24 13.68 -28.57 19.40
CA THR A 24 14.41 -27.79 20.42
C THR A 24 13.40 -27.39 21.48
N ILE A 25 13.44 -28.09 22.62
CA ILE A 25 12.73 -27.72 23.84
C ILE A 25 13.50 -26.55 24.45
N VAL A 26 12.89 -25.36 24.44
CA VAL A 26 13.38 -24.21 25.22
C VAL A 26 12.84 -24.36 26.63
N THR A 27 13.70 -24.77 27.55
CA THR A 27 13.40 -24.80 28.98
C THR A 27 13.63 -23.41 29.55
N ILE A 28 12.55 -22.73 29.91
CA ILE A 28 12.62 -21.47 30.65
C ILE A 28 12.84 -21.81 32.10
N PHE A 29 14.01 -21.49 32.63
CA PHE A 29 14.33 -21.55 34.06
C PHE A 29 13.64 -20.37 34.76
N SER A 30 12.56 -20.66 35.50
CA SER A 30 11.95 -19.76 36.46
C SER A 30 12.77 -19.81 37.76
N SER A 31 13.50 -18.74 38.05
CA SER A 31 14.20 -18.59 39.33
C SER A 31 13.22 -18.23 40.42
N PHE A 32 12.84 -19.20 41.20
CA PHE A 32 12.05 -19.03 42.43
C PHE A 32 12.99 -18.65 43.58
N LEU A 33 12.92 -17.41 44.05
CA LEU A 33 13.56 -17.02 45.30
C LEU A 33 12.68 -17.47 46.46
N LEU A 34 13.12 -18.48 47.16
CA LEU A 34 12.54 -18.89 48.47
C LEU A 34 13.03 -17.95 49.55
N PHE A 35 12.12 -17.15 50.12
CA PHE A 35 12.34 -16.54 51.41
C PHE A 35 11.83 -17.50 52.49
N LEU A 36 12.78 -18.07 53.23
CA LEU A 36 12.52 -18.76 54.48
C LEU A 36 12.28 -17.70 55.57
N SER A 37 11.09 -17.55 56.08
CA SER A 37 10.84 -16.88 57.33
C SER A 37 10.35 -17.88 58.36
N SER A 38 11.08 -17.85 59.45
CA SER A 38 11.02 -18.58 60.69
C SER A 38 9.65 -18.65 61.32
N CYS A 39 9.24 -19.85 61.72
CA CYS A 39 8.14 -20.06 62.64
C CYS A 39 8.42 -19.46 64.00
N ASN A 40 7.47 -18.68 64.51
CA ASN A 40 7.25 -18.52 65.96
C ASN A 40 5.81 -18.91 66.27
N GLN A 41 5.66 -19.94 67.07
CA GLN A 41 4.39 -20.35 67.68
C GLN A 41 3.97 -19.27 68.68
N SER A 42 2.75 -18.81 68.61
CA SER A 42 1.97 -18.29 69.73
C SER A 42 0.47 -18.37 69.43
N GLU A 43 -0.16 -19.21 70.22
CA GLU A 43 -1.49 -19.15 70.77
C GLU A 43 -2.69 -18.78 69.88
N ASP A 44 -3.65 -19.71 69.88
CA ASP A 44 -5.01 -19.62 69.38
C ASP A 44 -5.72 -18.33 69.76
N ILE A 45 -5.82 -17.37 68.85
CA ILE A 45 -6.88 -16.40 68.86
C ILE A 45 -7.80 -16.81 67.71
N PHE A 46 -9.05 -17.16 68.02
CA PHE A 46 -10.12 -17.24 67.03
C PHE A 46 -10.30 -15.86 66.36
N THR A 47 -9.49 -15.55 65.36
CA THR A 47 -9.78 -14.49 64.43
C THR A 47 -10.80 -15.04 63.45
N SER A 48 -11.95 -14.38 63.33
CA SER A 48 -12.89 -14.58 62.23
C SER A 48 -12.09 -14.66 60.95
N GLN A 49 -12.08 -15.82 60.26
CA GLN A 49 -11.46 -15.96 58.97
C GLN A 49 -12.03 -14.85 58.09
N ASP A 50 -11.18 -13.92 57.70
CA ASP A 50 -11.57 -12.88 56.75
C ASP A 50 -11.85 -13.61 55.42
N ASN A 51 -13.16 -13.84 55.15
CA ASN A 51 -13.63 -14.51 53.93
C ASN A 51 -13.56 -13.58 52.72
N SER A 52 -12.76 -12.53 52.77
CA SER A 52 -12.56 -11.62 51.65
C SER A 52 -11.60 -12.20 50.59
N LEU A 53 -11.96 -11.99 49.32
CA LEU A 53 -11.12 -12.25 48.16
C LEU A 53 -10.53 -10.92 47.68
N SER A 54 -9.23 -10.73 47.84
CA SER A 54 -8.52 -9.54 47.38
C SER A 54 -8.23 -9.65 45.89
N LEU A 55 -8.38 -8.55 45.16
CA LEU A 55 -8.08 -8.48 43.71
C LEU A 55 -6.83 -7.65 43.46
N THR A 56 -5.94 -8.22 42.65
CA THR A 56 -4.82 -7.51 42.02
C THR A 56 -5.11 -7.40 40.53
N CYS A 57 -5.10 -6.17 39.98
CA CYS A 57 -5.37 -5.95 38.59
C CYS A 57 -4.16 -5.21 37.96
N PHE A 58 -3.74 -5.60 36.77
CA PHE A 58 -2.75 -4.90 35.98
C PHE A 58 -3.12 -4.92 34.51
N GLN A 59 -2.58 -3.97 33.75
CA GLN A 59 -2.81 -3.83 32.31
C GLN A 59 -1.62 -4.38 31.53
N THR A 60 -1.88 -5.03 30.39
CA THR A 60 -0.84 -5.43 29.44
C THR A 60 -0.74 -4.41 28.29
N GLY A 61 0.43 -4.37 27.64
CA GLY A 61 0.59 -3.56 26.44
C GLY A 61 -0.05 -4.17 25.20
N TRP A 62 -0.11 -3.37 24.15
CA TRP A 62 -0.55 -3.80 22.82
C TRP A 62 0.45 -4.76 22.17
N MET A 63 -0.05 -5.74 21.40
CA MET A 63 0.76 -6.64 20.59
C MET A 63 0.83 -6.16 19.15
N GLU A 64 2.00 -6.32 18.48
CA GLU A 64 2.12 -6.02 17.05
C GLU A 64 1.36 -7.03 16.19
N SER A 65 0.62 -6.52 15.19
CA SER A 65 0.00 -7.37 14.19
C SER A 65 1.06 -8.05 13.30
N PRO A 66 0.93 -9.33 12.96
CA PRO A 66 1.91 -10.06 12.14
C PRO A 66 2.22 -9.42 10.76
N SER A 67 1.34 -8.58 10.26
CA SER A 67 1.48 -7.87 8.98
C SER A 67 2.08 -6.46 9.10
N GLY A 68 2.40 -5.98 10.31
CA GLY A 68 2.99 -4.66 10.54
C GLY A 68 4.52 -4.69 10.50
N GLN A 69 5.15 -3.65 9.91
CA GLN A 69 6.58 -3.41 10.12
C GLN A 69 6.82 -3.14 11.60
N GLN A 70 7.83 -3.79 12.17
CA GLN A 70 8.17 -3.71 13.59
C GLN A 70 8.26 -2.26 14.08
N SER A 71 7.31 -1.85 14.89
CA SER A 71 7.43 -0.71 15.77
C SER A 71 7.46 -1.25 17.20
N ARG A 72 8.46 -0.87 17.97
CA ARG A 72 8.54 -1.22 19.39
C ARG A 72 7.57 -0.32 20.13
N ALA A 73 6.52 -0.89 20.71
CA ALA A 73 5.70 -0.20 21.69
C ALA A 73 6.60 0.23 22.86
N VAL A 74 6.54 1.50 23.23
CA VAL A 74 7.14 1.96 24.47
C VAL A 74 6.17 1.60 25.59
N ILE A 75 6.34 0.40 26.11
CA ILE A 75 5.88 0.04 27.46
C ILE A 75 6.91 0.67 28.40
N ASP A 76 6.49 1.13 29.59
CA ASP A 76 7.46 1.52 30.59
C ASP A 76 8.45 0.37 30.82
N SER A 77 9.61 0.65 31.42
CA SER A 77 10.71 -0.31 31.58
C SER A 77 10.30 -1.60 32.33
N GLU A 78 9.02 -1.71 32.80
CA GLU A 78 8.47 -2.84 33.55
C GLU A 78 7.26 -3.51 32.87
N GLY A 79 6.74 -2.99 31.76
CA GLY A 79 5.63 -3.61 31.01
C GLY A 79 4.27 -3.49 31.67
N LYS A 80 4.05 -2.53 32.56
CA LYS A 80 2.82 -2.37 33.33
C LYS A 80 2.14 -1.05 33.01
N GLY A 81 0.90 -1.11 32.52
CA GLY A 81 -0.05 -0.02 32.65
C GLY A 81 -0.57 0.02 34.11
N SER A 82 -0.84 1.21 34.65
CA SER A 82 -1.35 1.37 36.00
C SER A 82 -2.75 1.97 35.98
N PHE A 83 -3.61 1.43 36.87
CA PHE A 83 -4.88 2.06 37.19
C PHE A 83 -4.65 3.29 38.09
N THR A 84 -5.54 4.27 37.97
CA THR A 84 -5.47 5.54 38.69
C THR A 84 -6.59 5.66 39.69
N GLU A 85 -6.45 6.57 40.64
CA GLU A 85 -7.46 6.83 41.69
C GLU A 85 -8.83 7.12 41.05
N ASN A 86 -9.89 6.46 41.57
CA ASN A 86 -11.26 6.47 41.10
C ASN A 86 -11.55 5.70 39.81
N ASP A 87 -10.58 4.97 39.24
CA ASP A 87 -10.89 4.03 38.18
C ASP A 87 -11.90 2.98 38.63
N ARG A 88 -12.82 2.61 37.75
CA ARG A 88 -13.91 1.68 38.07
C ARG A 88 -13.94 0.54 37.06
N ILE A 89 -14.02 -0.69 37.61
CA ILE A 89 -14.18 -1.92 36.81
C ILE A 89 -15.52 -2.58 37.14
N GLU A 90 -16.07 -3.25 36.14
CA GLU A 90 -17.18 -4.17 36.35
C GLU A 90 -16.65 -5.59 36.35
N ILE A 91 -16.99 -6.37 37.38
CA ILE A 91 -16.59 -7.76 37.53
C ILE A 91 -17.83 -8.66 37.48
N GLN A 92 -17.81 -9.64 36.57
CA GLN A 92 -18.74 -10.75 36.59
C GLN A 92 -18.10 -11.93 37.35
N ILE A 93 -18.86 -12.52 38.25
CA ILE A 93 -18.46 -13.65 39.06
C ILE A 93 -19.41 -14.81 38.76
N VAL A 94 -18.86 -15.90 38.23
CA VAL A 94 -19.60 -17.12 37.92
C VAL A 94 -19.17 -18.22 38.90
N SER A 95 -20.10 -18.74 39.65
CA SER A 95 -20.01 -19.93 40.49
C SER A 95 -20.92 -21.01 39.93
N GLU A 96 -20.81 -22.26 40.40
CA GLU A 96 -21.52 -23.44 39.87
C GLU A 96 -23.00 -23.21 39.52
N ASN A 97 -23.72 -22.37 40.27
CA ASN A 97 -25.16 -22.16 40.08
C ASN A 97 -25.58 -20.67 40.09
N LYS A 98 -24.62 -19.74 40.05
CA LYS A 98 -24.95 -18.33 40.17
C LYS A 98 -23.97 -17.45 39.42
N THR A 99 -24.52 -16.55 38.63
CA THR A 99 -23.79 -15.44 38.00
C THR A 99 -24.17 -14.15 38.71
N THR A 100 -23.17 -13.36 39.10
CA THR A 100 -23.35 -12.07 39.77
C THR A 100 -22.41 -11.05 39.16
N THR A 101 -22.89 -9.81 39.05
CA THR A 101 -22.08 -8.70 38.55
C THR A 101 -21.92 -7.67 39.66
N THR A 102 -20.74 -7.13 39.85
CA THR A 102 -20.43 -6.08 40.82
C THR A 102 -19.47 -5.06 40.26
N GLN A 103 -19.45 -3.87 40.82
CA GLN A 103 -18.52 -2.80 40.41
C GLN A 103 -17.52 -2.56 41.55
N LEU A 104 -16.25 -2.39 41.18
CA LEU A 104 -15.17 -2.06 42.08
C LEU A 104 -14.51 -0.75 41.66
N THR A 105 -14.09 0.02 42.68
CA THR A 105 -13.37 1.29 42.47
C THR A 105 -11.95 1.15 42.99
N TYR A 106 -10.98 1.64 42.25
CA TYR A 106 -9.59 1.71 42.67
C TYR A 106 -9.37 2.92 43.56
N SER A 107 -8.89 2.68 44.78
CA SER A 107 -8.63 3.74 45.76
C SER A 107 -7.54 3.31 46.71
N ASN A 108 -6.58 4.21 46.98
CA ASN A 108 -5.45 3.96 47.89
C ASN A 108 -4.66 2.68 47.57
N GLY A 109 -4.49 2.39 46.26
CA GLY A 109 -3.76 1.21 45.81
C GLY A 109 -4.53 -0.11 45.84
N GLN A 110 -5.83 -0.08 46.12
CA GLN A 110 -6.67 -1.29 46.28
C GLN A 110 -8.01 -1.16 45.55
N TRP A 111 -8.57 -2.30 45.16
CA TRP A 111 -9.92 -2.38 44.59
C TRP A 111 -10.95 -2.59 45.69
N SER A 112 -11.95 -1.74 45.74
CA SER A 112 -12.99 -1.74 46.78
C SER A 112 -14.41 -1.74 46.18
N PRO A 113 -15.38 -2.43 46.81
CA PRO A 113 -15.24 -3.30 47.99
C PRO A 113 -14.54 -4.63 47.67
N ASN A 114 -13.88 -5.23 48.66
CA ASN A 114 -13.39 -6.60 48.55
C ASN A 114 -14.55 -7.56 48.25
N LEU A 115 -14.30 -8.54 47.41
CA LEU A 115 -15.27 -9.60 47.13
C LEU A 115 -15.41 -10.50 48.36
N GLN A 116 -16.65 -10.74 48.80
CA GLN A 116 -16.94 -11.60 49.96
C GLN A 116 -17.19 -13.02 49.46
N ARG A 117 -16.24 -13.92 49.71
CA ARG A 117 -16.24 -15.29 49.15
C ARG A 117 -17.43 -16.14 49.61
N ASP A 118 -17.92 -15.92 50.84
CA ASP A 118 -19.10 -16.59 51.40
C ASP A 118 -20.40 -16.31 50.63
N LYS A 119 -20.44 -15.23 49.84
CA LYS A 119 -21.57 -14.90 48.97
C LYS A 119 -21.60 -15.74 47.69
N TYR A 120 -20.52 -16.46 47.35
CA TYR A 120 -20.31 -17.11 46.05
C TYR A 120 -19.94 -18.58 46.22
N ASN A 121 -20.58 -19.40 46.94
CA ASN A 121 -20.26 -20.81 47.17
C ASN A 121 -18.75 -21.13 47.42
N LYS A 122 -18.45 -22.22 48.08
CA LYS A 122 -17.05 -22.64 48.39
C LYS A 122 -16.30 -23.29 47.20
N GLY A 123 -16.86 -23.27 45.97
CA GLY A 123 -16.29 -23.87 44.77
C GLY A 123 -15.31 -22.96 44.01
N VAL A 124 -14.91 -23.40 42.85
CA VAL A 124 -14.12 -22.62 41.89
C VAL A 124 -14.97 -21.44 41.38
N LEU A 125 -14.37 -20.26 41.28
CA LEU A 125 -14.99 -19.08 40.70
C LEU A 125 -14.35 -18.73 39.39
N GLN A 126 -15.15 -18.34 38.40
CA GLN A 126 -14.65 -17.67 37.20
C GLN A 126 -14.93 -16.17 37.34
N LEU A 127 -13.89 -15.38 37.23
CA LEU A 127 -13.97 -13.93 37.26
C LEU A 127 -13.67 -13.40 35.87
N SER A 128 -14.50 -12.48 35.39
CA SER A 128 -14.19 -11.66 34.22
C SER A 128 -14.42 -10.20 34.52
N GLY A 129 -13.64 -9.31 33.94
CA GLY A 129 -13.68 -7.89 34.24
C GLY A 129 -13.61 -7.03 32.99
N ILE A 130 -14.31 -5.90 33.00
CA ILE A 130 -14.28 -4.87 31.96
C ILE A 130 -13.87 -3.53 32.56
N PHE A 131 -13.02 -2.81 31.88
CA PHE A 131 -12.62 -1.42 32.13
C PHE A 131 -12.68 -0.60 30.86
N PRO A 132 -13.17 0.64 30.85
CA PRO A 132 -13.92 1.29 31.91
C PRO A 132 -15.34 0.72 32.05
N LEU A 133 -16.14 1.26 32.96
CA LEU A 133 -17.56 0.89 33.05
C LEU A 133 -18.28 1.27 31.75
N LEU A 134 -18.97 0.31 31.16
CA LEU A 134 -19.76 0.50 29.95
C LEU A 134 -21.27 0.36 30.24
N PRO A 135 -22.13 1.01 29.45
CA PRO A 135 -23.57 0.81 29.52
C PRO A 135 -23.94 -0.65 29.24
N GLN A 136 -24.87 -1.19 30.04
CA GLN A 136 -25.45 -2.51 29.76
C GLN A 136 -26.24 -2.44 28.45
N SER A 137 -26.09 -3.45 27.60
CA SER A 137 -26.89 -3.56 26.39
C SER A 137 -28.37 -3.80 26.76
N THR A 138 -29.25 -3.16 25.98
CA THR A 138 -30.70 -3.38 26.12
C THR A 138 -31.13 -4.74 25.57
N ASP A 139 -30.34 -5.32 24.69
CA ASP A 139 -30.66 -6.54 23.96
C ASP A 139 -30.18 -7.81 24.70
N ASP A 140 -29.07 -7.68 25.44
CA ASP A 140 -28.46 -8.80 26.17
C ASP A 140 -27.77 -8.32 27.45
N ALA A 141 -28.20 -8.82 28.58
CA ALA A 141 -27.66 -8.50 29.92
C ALA A 141 -26.18 -8.92 30.09
N THR A 142 -25.70 -9.86 29.28
CA THR A 142 -24.31 -10.35 29.31
C THR A 142 -23.37 -9.51 28.42
N THR A 143 -23.88 -8.54 27.72
CA THR A 143 -23.10 -7.64 26.87
C THR A 143 -23.12 -6.19 27.34
N ARG A 144 -22.11 -5.44 26.97
CA ARG A 144 -21.98 -3.99 27.21
C ARG A 144 -21.88 -3.26 25.90
N ASP A 145 -22.59 -2.16 25.79
CA ASP A 145 -22.59 -1.32 24.59
C ASP A 145 -21.27 -0.55 24.45
N ILE A 146 -20.72 -0.59 23.26
CA ILE A 146 -19.55 0.20 22.86
C ILE A 146 -20.03 1.27 21.89
N SER A 147 -19.67 2.53 22.17
CA SER A 147 -19.80 3.63 21.22
C SER A 147 -18.51 4.45 21.27
N LEU A 148 -17.63 4.26 20.28
CA LEU A 148 -16.36 4.96 20.22
C LEU A 148 -16.55 6.41 19.82
N SER A 149 -15.89 7.30 20.55
CA SER A 149 -15.82 8.71 20.17
C SER A 149 -15.10 8.86 18.84
N VAL A 150 -15.67 9.65 17.93
CA VAL A 150 -15.01 10.07 16.70
C VAL A 150 -13.90 11.10 16.95
N GLU A 151 -13.91 11.74 18.12
CA GLU A 151 -12.86 12.65 18.54
C GLU A 151 -11.96 11.95 19.57
N GLN A 152 -10.80 11.48 19.12
CA GLN A 152 -9.74 10.93 19.97
C GLN A 152 -8.50 11.85 19.97
N ASN A 153 -8.70 13.15 19.72
CA ASN A 153 -7.68 14.15 19.40
C ASN A 153 -6.81 14.62 20.56
N ASN A 154 -6.99 14.07 21.75
CA ASN A 154 -6.15 14.31 22.92
C ASN A 154 -6.05 13.05 23.78
N LYS A 155 -5.11 13.05 24.75
CA LYS A 155 -4.81 11.87 25.58
C LYS A 155 -6.02 11.39 26.40
N GLU A 156 -6.82 12.30 26.91
CA GLU A 156 -8.00 11.96 27.73
C GLU A 156 -9.05 11.23 26.88
N LYS A 157 -9.43 11.79 25.73
CA LYS A 157 -10.42 11.19 24.82
C LYS A 157 -9.91 9.89 24.20
N TYR A 158 -8.61 9.81 23.89
CA TYR A 158 -7.96 8.60 23.40
C TYR A 158 -8.02 7.49 24.45
N ASN A 159 -7.63 7.77 25.71
CA ASN A 159 -7.67 6.80 26.80
C ASN A 159 -9.12 6.36 27.11
N ALA A 160 -10.09 7.26 26.99
CA ALA A 160 -11.51 6.93 27.18
C ALA A 160 -12.08 6.02 26.09
N ALA A 161 -11.43 5.93 24.92
CA ALA A 161 -11.81 5.00 23.85
C ALA A 161 -11.26 3.58 24.09
N ASP A 162 -10.29 3.41 24.98
CA ASP A 162 -9.66 2.13 25.25
C ASP A 162 -10.53 1.27 26.18
N ILE A 163 -10.79 0.05 25.75
CA ILE A 163 -11.58 -0.92 26.51
C ILE A 163 -10.70 -2.12 26.81
N LEU A 164 -10.61 -2.46 28.08
CA LEU A 164 -9.83 -3.58 28.56
C LEU A 164 -10.75 -4.69 29.08
N PHE A 165 -10.33 -5.92 28.86
CA PHE A 165 -10.99 -7.13 29.34
C PHE A 165 -9.99 -8.04 30.03
N ALA A 166 -10.42 -8.67 31.13
CA ALA A 166 -9.65 -9.70 31.81
C ALA A 166 -10.54 -10.86 32.22
N ASN A 167 -9.99 -12.06 32.28
CA ASN A 167 -10.64 -13.20 32.92
C ASN A 167 -9.62 -14.05 33.69
N THR A 168 -10.09 -14.73 34.73
CA THR A 168 -9.28 -15.66 35.53
C THR A 168 -10.16 -16.67 36.23
N THR A 169 -9.57 -17.80 36.59
CA THR A 169 -10.21 -18.81 37.44
C THR A 169 -9.58 -18.76 38.84
N VAL A 170 -10.42 -18.79 39.86
CA VAL A 170 -10.01 -18.70 41.26
C VAL A 170 -10.37 -20.00 41.96
N ASP A 171 -9.37 -20.68 42.52
CA ASP A 171 -9.55 -21.93 43.23
C ASP A 171 -10.37 -21.76 44.51
N ALA A 172 -11.02 -22.84 44.97
CA ALA A 172 -11.94 -22.84 46.09
C ALA A 172 -11.39 -22.24 47.40
N ASN A 173 -10.10 -22.36 47.63
CA ASN A 173 -9.44 -21.93 48.88
C ASN A 173 -8.59 -20.65 48.72
N SER A 174 -8.60 -20.03 47.56
CA SER A 174 -7.80 -18.82 47.32
C SER A 174 -8.42 -17.61 48.02
N THR A 175 -7.59 -16.82 48.67
CA THR A 175 -7.94 -15.53 49.30
C THR A 175 -7.59 -14.33 48.43
N SER A 176 -6.96 -14.58 47.30
CA SER A 176 -6.59 -13.54 46.32
C SER A 176 -6.81 -14.02 44.90
N ALA A 177 -7.04 -13.11 43.98
CA ALA A 177 -7.11 -13.34 42.53
C ALA A 177 -6.37 -12.23 41.77
N THR A 178 -5.78 -12.62 40.64
CA THR A 178 -5.13 -11.67 39.73
C THR A 178 -5.91 -11.59 38.44
N LEU A 179 -6.26 -10.37 38.03
CA LEU A 179 -6.87 -10.06 36.74
C LEU A 179 -5.88 -9.32 35.85
N GLN A 180 -5.51 -9.95 34.75
CA GLN A 180 -4.65 -9.37 33.74
C GLN A 180 -5.50 -8.78 32.63
N PHE A 181 -5.65 -7.47 32.63
CA PHE A 181 -6.44 -6.75 31.65
C PHE A 181 -5.68 -6.61 30.33
N GLN A 182 -6.30 -7.04 29.25
CA GLN A 182 -5.81 -6.92 27.89
C GLN A 182 -6.71 -5.98 27.10
N HIS A 183 -6.15 -5.30 26.09
CA HIS A 183 -6.95 -4.45 25.21
C HIS A 183 -7.96 -5.30 24.43
N ALA A 184 -9.22 -4.93 24.48
CA ALA A 184 -10.30 -5.60 23.75
C ALA A 184 -10.51 -5.02 22.33
N LEU A 185 -9.90 -3.88 22.02
CA LEU A 185 -10.01 -3.17 20.76
C LEU A 185 -8.73 -3.27 19.94
N HIS A 186 -8.62 -2.49 18.86
CA HIS A 186 -7.44 -2.45 18.00
C HIS A 186 -6.86 -1.05 17.95
N ARG A 187 -5.52 -0.94 18.00
CA ARG A 187 -4.79 0.33 17.90
C ARG A 187 -4.24 0.54 16.51
N ILE A 188 -4.45 1.73 15.94
CA ILE A 188 -3.79 2.19 14.71
C ILE A 188 -2.72 3.20 15.08
N ILE A 189 -1.51 3.01 14.54
CA ILE A 189 -0.41 3.96 14.63
C ILE A 189 -0.11 4.46 13.22
N ILE A 190 -0.06 5.77 13.03
CA ILE A 190 0.24 6.41 11.76
C ILE A 190 1.52 7.21 11.93
N ASN A 191 2.59 6.82 11.23
CA ASN A 191 3.84 7.54 11.19
C ASN A 191 3.95 8.29 9.87
N LEU A 192 4.17 9.59 9.94
CA LEU A 192 4.38 10.45 8.78
C LEU A 192 5.88 10.61 8.50
N LYS A 193 6.24 10.54 7.24
CA LYS A 193 7.59 10.86 6.73
C LYS A 193 7.47 11.96 5.68
N GLY A 194 8.50 12.80 5.56
CA GLY A 194 8.51 13.93 4.64
C GLY A 194 8.08 15.23 5.30
N THR A 195 7.71 16.23 4.50
CA THR A 195 7.28 17.53 4.99
C THR A 195 5.81 17.48 5.38
N VAL A 196 5.52 17.59 6.66
CA VAL A 196 4.16 17.62 7.21
C VAL A 196 3.64 19.06 7.14
N PRO A 197 2.50 19.32 6.45
CA PRO A 197 1.88 20.65 6.47
C PRO A 197 1.38 21.02 7.87
N ASP A 198 1.51 22.29 8.25
CA ASP A 198 1.09 22.78 9.58
C ASP A 198 -0.42 22.66 9.82
N ASP A 199 -1.22 22.66 8.74
CA ASP A 199 -2.69 22.55 8.78
C ASP A 199 -3.18 21.13 8.51
N LEU A 200 -2.30 20.12 8.52
CA LEU A 200 -2.67 18.75 8.23
C LEU A 200 -3.66 18.19 9.24
N LYS A 201 -4.80 17.72 8.75
CA LYS A 201 -5.78 16.94 9.51
C LYS A 201 -5.69 15.49 9.05
N ILE A 202 -5.71 14.58 10.02
CA ILE A 202 -5.70 13.14 9.79
C ILE A 202 -6.96 12.55 10.39
N GLU A 203 -7.58 11.62 9.68
CA GLU A 203 -8.74 10.90 10.16
C GLU A 203 -8.63 9.42 9.76
N VAL A 204 -9.14 8.54 10.64
CA VAL A 204 -9.19 7.09 10.44
C VAL A 204 -10.64 6.67 10.30
N ARG A 205 -10.96 5.93 9.25
CA ARG A 205 -12.33 5.43 9.02
C ARG A 205 -12.57 4.16 9.81
N SER A 206 -13.66 4.09 10.57
CA SER A 206 -14.02 2.90 11.35
C SER A 206 -15.50 2.82 11.62
N LEU A 207 -15.99 1.60 11.88
CA LEU A 207 -17.21 1.40 12.64
C LEU A 207 -16.97 1.83 14.09
N THR A 208 -17.95 2.47 14.71
CA THR A 208 -17.81 3.02 16.06
C THR A 208 -18.72 2.36 17.09
N ASP A 209 -19.72 1.61 16.63
CA ASP A 209 -20.74 1.07 17.51
C ASP A 209 -20.68 -0.47 17.53
N GLY A 210 -20.67 -1.05 18.72
CA GLY A 210 -20.52 -2.47 18.94
C GLY A 210 -20.96 -2.90 20.32
N ASN A 211 -20.75 -4.17 20.65
CA ASN A 211 -20.96 -4.74 21.97
C ASN A 211 -19.74 -5.55 22.39
N ILE A 212 -19.45 -5.60 23.68
CA ILE A 212 -18.48 -6.52 24.27
C ILE A 212 -19.18 -7.46 25.25
N SER A 213 -18.90 -8.74 25.14
CA SER A 213 -19.36 -9.75 26.10
C SER A 213 -18.56 -9.64 27.40
N ILE A 214 -19.23 -9.51 28.54
CA ILE A 214 -18.57 -9.49 29.86
C ILE A 214 -18.01 -10.86 30.23
N THR A 215 -18.44 -11.93 29.58
CA THR A 215 -18.04 -13.30 29.91
C THR A 215 -16.70 -13.69 29.28
N ASP A 216 -16.50 -13.35 28.03
CA ASP A 216 -15.33 -13.79 27.23
C ASP A 216 -14.58 -12.65 26.53
N GLY A 217 -15.04 -11.41 26.69
CA GLY A 217 -14.41 -10.22 26.09
C GLY A 217 -14.58 -10.09 24.59
N LYS A 218 -15.40 -10.94 23.97
CA LYS A 218 -15.62 -10.89 22.52
C LYS A 218 -16.36 -9.64 22.11
N VAL A 219 -15.77 -8.89 21.18
CA VAL A 219 -16.38 -7.71 20.58
C VAL A 219 -17.17 -8.10 19.34
N SER A 220 -18.39 -7.61 19.23
CA SER A 220 -19.25 -7.73 18.06
C SER A 220 -19.67 -6.35 17.56
N LEU A 221 -19.78 -6.20 16.24
CA LEU A 221 -20.13 -4.93 15.60
C LEU A 221 -21.63 -4.75 15.54
N LYS A 222 -22.14 -3.53 15.75
CA LYS A 222 -23.52 -3.14 15.50
C LYS A 222 -23.64 -2.47 14.13
N GLY A 223 -24.66 -2.85 13.35
CA GLY A 223 -25.03 -2.22 12.09
C GLY A 223 -24.53 -2.91 10.81
N ASN A 224 -25.15 -2.56 9.69
CA ASN A 224 -24.77 -3.04 8.35
C ASN A 224 -23.69 -2.15 7.75
N ALA A 225 -22.76 -2.76 7.01
CA ALA A 225 -21.46 -2.21 6.61
C ALA A 225 -21.48 -0.84 5.87
N SER A 226 -22.58 -0.40 5.28
CA SER A 226 -22.57 0.77 4.41
C SER A 226 -23.02 2.11 5.05
N SER A 227 -23.66 2.09 6.22
CA SER A 227 -24.27 3.32 6.78
C SER A 227 -23.66 3.84 8.07
N THR A 228 -22.70 3.14 8.67
CA THR A 228 -22.23 3.38 10.05
C THR A 228 -20.74 3.67 10.19
N TYR A 229 -19.98 3.71 9.10
CA TYR A 229 -18.57 4.11 9.13
C TYR A 229 -18.45 5.61 9.43
N LYS A 230 -17.60 5.94 10.38
CA LYS A 230 -17.29 7.33 10.75
C LYS A 230 -15.81 7.60 10.63
N TRP A 231 -15.44 8.86 10.49
CA TRP A 231 -14.07 9.34 10.50
C TRP A 231 -13.66 9.73 11.92
N ILE A 232 -12.68 9.04 12.46
CA ILE A 232 -12.13 9.27 13.80
C ILE A 232 -10.92 10.19 13.68
N THR A 233 -10.89 11.29 14.42
CA THR A 233 -9.72 12.17 14.54
C THR A 233 -8.76 11.55 15.57
N PRO A 234 -7.56 11.08 15.18
CA PRO A 234 -6.61 10.43 16.07
C PRO A 234 -5.94 11.41 17.04
N GLN A 235 -5.37 10.88 18.10
CA GLN A 235 -4.45 11.60 18.98
C GLN A 235 -3.13 11.81 18.25
N GLN A 236 -2.57 13.01 18.34
CA GLN A 236 -1.19 13.29 17.94
C GLN A 236 -0.27 13.02 19.15
N GLU A 237 0.56 11.98 19.08
CA GLU A 237 1.54 11.66 20.12
C GLU A 237 2.84 12.45 19.95
N THR A 238 3.28 12.60 18.71
CA THR A 238 4.43 13.43 18.32
C THR A 238 4.05 14.24 17.08
N PRO A 239 4.86 15.21 16.64
CA PRO A 239 4.58 15.94 15.40
C PRO A 239 4.33 15.06 14.18
N ASN A 240 4.88 13.84 14.19
CA ASN A 240 4.81 12.91 13.05
C ASN A 240 4.14 11.57 13.37
N THR A 241 3.60 11.38 14.58
CA THR A 241 2.98 10.13 15.00
C THR A 241 1.57 10.37 15.54
N TYR A 242 0.61 9.65 14.99
CA TYR A 242 -0.79 9.72 15.36
C TYR A 242 -1.30 8.34 15.73
N THR A 243 -2.19 8.28 16.71
CA THR A 243 -2.78 7.01 17.20
C THR A 243 -4.28 7.11 17.33
N ALA A 244 -4.97 6.04 16.97
CA ALA A 244 -6.40 5.89 17.13
C ALA A 244 -6.76 4.48 17.62
N ILE A 245 -7.85 4.39 18.36
CA ILE A 245 -8.45 3.12 18.77
C ILE A 245 -9.70 2.89 17.91
N ILE A 246 -9.79 1.71 17.32
CA ILE A 246 -10.91 1.28 16.48
C ILE A 246 -11.47 -0.06 16.97
N LEU A 247 -12.70 -0.38 16.57
CA LEU A 247 -13.28 -1.69 16.84
C LEU A 247 -12.56 -2.79 16.05
N PRO A 248 -12.41 -4.00 16.61
CA PRO A 248 -11.95 -5.17 15.86
C PRO A 248 -12.89 -5.47 14.69
N GLN A 249 -12.34 -5.58 13.45
CA GLN A 249 -13.13 -5.74 12.23
C GLN A 249 -12.28 -6.20 11.06
N GLU A 250 -12.94 -6.68 10.00
CA GLU A 250 -12.27 -7.04 8.76
C GLU A 250 -11.76 -5.80 8.01
N ALA A 251 -10.51 -5.87 7.52
CA ALA A 251 -9.91 -4.76 6.78
C ALA A 251 -10.39 -4.65 5.32
N LYS A 252 -11.06 -5.68 4.79
CA LYS A 252 -11.53 -5.71 3.39
C LYS A 252 -12.42 -4.51 3.02
N ALA A 253 -13.26 -4.04 3.96
CA ALA A 253 -14.16 -2.90 3.75
C ALA A 253 -13.42 -1.56 3.51
N TYR A 254 -12.12 -1.48 3.79
CA TYR A 254 -11.30 -0.28 3.69
C TYR A 254 -10.36 -0.27 2.47
N ARG A 255 -10.53 -1.22 1.55
CA ARG A 255 -9.71 -1.35 0.33
C ARG A 255 -10.27 -0.58 -0.86
N GLY A 256 -11.51 -0.08 -0.75
CA GLY A 256 -12.18 0.70 -1.80
C GLY A 256 -11.83 2.19 -1.77
N ASP A 257 -12.43 2.95 -2.68
CA ASP A 257 -12.16 4.38 -2.91
C ASP A 257 -12.46 5.29 -1.71
N GLU A 258 -13.36 4.88 -0.82
CA GLU A 258 -13.61 5.62 0.42
C GLU A 258 -12.40 5.60 1.37
N GLY A 259 -11.47 4.66 1.17
CA GLY A 259 -10.22 4.57 1.89
C GLY A 259 -10.34 4.23 3.37
N PHE A 260 -9.21 4.20 4.05
CA PHE A 260 -9.07 3.96 5.49
C PHE A 260 -8.52 5.18 6.23
N ILE A 261 -7.56 5.87 5.64
CA ILE A 261 -6.97 7.11 6.18
C ILE A 261 -7.38 8.27 5.28
N ARG A 262 -7.82 9.37 5.87
CA ARG A 262 -8.06 10.64 5.17
C ARG A 262 -7.07 11.69 5.67
N LEU A 263 -6.37 12.31 4.74
CA LEU A 263 -5.50 13.45 4.99
C LEU A 263 -6.14 14.70 4.38
N THR A 264 -6.23 15.77 5.14
CA THR A 264 -6.77 17.05 4.67
C THR A 264 -5.81 18.17 4.97
N SER A 265 -5.44 18.97 3.97
CA SER A 265 -4.64 20.19 4.12
C SER A 265 -5.13 21.24 3.12
N LYS A 266 -5.17 22.51 3.52
CA LYS A 266 -5.67 23.64 2.71
C LYS A 266 -7.06 23.40 2.07
N GLY A 267 -7.92 22.70 2.82
CA GLY A 267 -9.27 22.37 2.37
C GLY A 267 -9.38 21.24 1.34
N LYS A 268 -8.27 20.61 0.95
CA LYS A 268 -8.24 19.45 0.06
C LYS A 268 -8.01 18.17 0.84
N SER A 269 -8.76 17.13 0.48
CA SER A 269 -8.69 15.82 1.15
C SER A 269 -8.23 14.73 0.17
N VAL A 270 -7.40 13.81 0.68
CA VAL A 270 -6.99 12.59 -0.04
C VAL A 270 -7.25 11.40 0.88
N THR A 271 -7.80 10.33 0.35
CA THR A 271 -8.02 9.08 1.07
C THR A 271 -7.05 7.99 0.63
N TYR A 272 -6.62 7.16 1.57
CA TYR A 272 -5.71 6.04 1.35
C TYR A 272 -6.39 4.74 1.78
N PRO A 273 -6.53 3.76 0.90
CA PRO A 273 -7.04 2.44 1.26
C PRO A 273 -6.02 1.67 2.10
N ILE A 274 -6.51 0.64 2.80
CA ILE A 274 -5.63 -0.30 3.51
C ILE A 274 -5.04 -1.32 2.55
N GLY A 275 -3.77 -1.69 2.74
CA GLY A 275 -3.10 -2.69 1.91
C GLY A 275 -3.69 -4.10 2.09
N SER A 276 -3.68 -4.91 1.04
CA SER A 276 -4.24 -6.27 1.02
C SER A 276 -3.57 -7.24 2.02
N GLN A 277 -2.34 -6.95 2.45
CA GLN A 277 -1.60 -7.71 3.46
C GLN A 277 -2.21 -7.61 4.87
N ILE A 278 -3.09 -6.63 5.12
CA ILE A 278 -3.82 -6.49 6.39
C ILE A 278 -5.22 -7.08 6.18
N GLU A 279 -5.48 -8.23 6.78
CA GLU A 279 -6.76 -8.94 6.61
C GLU A 279 -7.81 -8.50 7.62
N ASN A 280 -7.39 -8.25 8.85
CA ASN A 280 -8.28 -7.84 9.93
C ASN A 280 -7.56 -6.98 10.98
N PHE A 281 -8.35 -6.26 11.74
CA PHE A 281 -7.95 -5.52 12.94
C PHE A 281 -8.37 -6.33 14.15
N ALA A 282 -7.45 -7.15 14.66
CA ALA A 282 -7.74 -8.07 15.77
C ALA A 282 -7.69 -7.36 17.13
N PRO A 283 -8.46 -7.83 18.14
CA PRO A 283 -8.43 -7.30 19.51
C PRO A 283 -7.05 -7.46 20.16
N GLY A 284 -6.63 -6.50 20.96
CA GLY A 284 -5.34 -6.50 21.65
C GLY A 284 -4.13 -6.24 20.78
N MET A 285 -4.33 -6.09 19.46
CA MET A 285 -3.27 -5.89 18.48
C MET A 285 -3.17 -4.43 18.04
N GLN A 286 -2.00 -4.06 17.51
CA GLN A 286 -1.83 -2.78 16.84
C GLN A 286 -1.34 -2.95 15.41
N THR A 287 -1.68 -1.99 14.55
CA THR A 287 -1.21 -1.90 13.17
C THR A 287 -0.52 -0.56 12.96
N THR A 288 0.73 -0.60 12.51
CA THR A 288 1.52 0.59 12.19
C THR A 288 1.50 0.87 10.69
N LEU A 289 1.07 2.07 10.32
CA LEU A 289 1.01 2.59 8.96
C LEU A 289 2.07 3.68 8.79
N ASN A 290 2.97 3.48 7.83
CA ASN A 290 3.99 4.49 7.49
C ASN A 290 3.58 5.21 6.21
N LEU A 291 3.19 6.48 6.32
CA LEU A 291 2.77 7.32 5.21
C LEU A 291 3.89 8.32 4.86
N THR A 292 4.34 8.30 3.63
CA THR A 292 5.30 9.29 3.14
C THR A 292 4.54 10.43 2.48
N LEU A 293 4.55 11.60 3.12
CA LEU A 293 4.00 12.82 2.55
C LEU A 293 5.01 13.39 1.56
N LYS A 294 4.58 13.53 0.32
CA LYS A 294 5.30 14.32 -0.67
C LYS A 294 4.61 15.67 -0.77
N PRO A 295 5.36 16.78 -0.93
CA PRO A 295 4.74 18.04 -1.29
C PRO A 295 3.85 17.80 -2.52
N ALA A 296 2.63 18.33 -2.52
CA ALA A 296 1.85 18.40 -3.75
C ALA A 296 2.72 19.21 -4.74
N GLU A 297 3.09 18.60 -5.86
CA GLU A 297 3.79 19.33 -6.89
C GLU A 297 2.89 20.49 -7.32
N GLU A 298 3.45 21.69 -7.41
CA GLU A 298 2.72 22.83 -7.95
C GLU A 298 2.28 22.48 -9.37
N GLY A 299 0.97 22.30 -9.57
CA GLY A 299 0.38 21.90 -10.84
C GLY A 299 -0.42 20.60 -10.81
N GLY A 300 -0.27 19.74 -9.78
CA GLY A 300 -1.10 18.53 -9.64
C GLY A 300 -2.56 18.89 -9.35
N ASN A 301 -3.50 18.20 -10.00
CA ASN A 301 -4.95 18.41 -9.80
C ASN A 301 -5.54 17.30 -8.92
N ALA A 302 -5.57 17.54 -7.60
CA ALA A 302 -6.13 16.60 -6.63
C ALA A 302 -7.64 16.36 -6.83
N ASP A 303 -8.34 17.32 -7.46
CA ASP A 303 -9.79 17.31 -7.68
C ASP A 303 -10.18 16.61 -9.00
N MET A 304 -9.26 15.89 -9.66
CA MET A 304 -9.58 15.15 -10.88
C MET A 304 -10.64 14.09 -10.62
N GLU A 305 -11.76 14.20 -11.31
CA GLU A 305 -12.79 13.17 -11.37
C GLU A 305 -12.50 12.21 -12.52
N PHE A 306 -12.54 10.91 -12.24
CA PHE A 306 -12.16 9.89 -13.21
C PHE A 306 -13.36 9.18 -13.85
N SER A 307 -14.56 9.32 -13.32
CA SER A 307 -15.76 8.66 -13.87
C SER A 307 -16.06 9.13 -15.29
N ASN A 308 -16.10 8.18 -16.24
CA ASN A 308 -16.37 8.43 -17.67
C ASN A 308 -15.47 9.51 -18.30
N GLN A 309 -14.22 9.60 -17.87
CA GLN A 309 -13.24 10.58 -18.36
C GLN A 309 -12.08 9.89 -19.07
N ALA A 310 -11.36 10.68 -19.88
CA ALA A 310 -10.08 10.28 -20.46
C ALA A 310 -9.02 11.31 -20.08
N TYR A 311 -7.86 10.84 -19.68
CA TYR A 311 -6.72 11.68 -19.30
C TYR A 311 -5.46 11.27 -20.03
N TRP A 312 -4.62 12.27 -20.28
CA TRP A 312 -3.30 12.11 -20.87
C TRP A 312 -2.24 12.57 -19.89
N VAL A 313 -1.05 11.98 -20.01
CA VAL A 313 0.11 12.38 -19.21
C VAL A 313 0.37 13.88 -19.41
N TYR A 314 0.77 14.55 -18.34
CA TYR A 314 1.04 15.98 -18.34
C TYR A 314 1.98 16.40 -19.49
N GLY A 315 1.66 17.53 -20.14
CA GLY A 315 2.43 18.07 -21.27
C GLY A 315 2.13 17.40 -22.62
N ILE A 316 1.22 16.45 -22.68
CA ILE A 316 0.79 15.83 -23.94
C ILE A 316 -0.39 16.60 -24.53
N THR A 317 -0.30 16.91 -25.80
CA THR A 317 -1.46 17.37 -26.58
C THR A 317 -2.38 16.17 -26.78
N SER A 318 -3.53 16.19 -26.11
CA SER A 318 -4.51 15.11 -26.19
C SER A 318 -4.97 14.89 -27.63
N PRO A 319 -4.81 13.70 -28.20
CA PRO A 319 -5.50 13.33 -29.42
C PRO A 319 -7.00 13.54 -29.26
N PRO A 320 -7.73 13.88 -30.33
CA PRO A 320 -9.17 13.92 -30.27
C PRO A 320 -9.70 12.54 -29.80
N PHE A 321 -10.73 12.53 -28.96
CA PHE A 321 -11.33 11.26 -28.53
C PHE A 321 -11.79 10.49 -29.78
N PRO A 322 -11.47 9.20 -29.93
CA PRO A 322 -11.95 8.41 -31.05
C PRO A 322 -13.49 8.35 -30.92
N GLY A 323 -14.18 9.15 -31.75
CA GLY A 323 -15.63 9.21 -31.76
C GLY A 323 -16.26 7.86 -32.08
N LYS A 324 -17.58 7.76 -31.95
CA LYS A 324 -18.37 6.60 -32.44
C LYS A 324 -18.39 6.54 -33.97
N GLU A 325 -17.83 7.55 -34.64
CA GLU A 325 -17.74 7.63 -36.08
C GLU A 325 -16.75 6.59 -36.62
N HIS A 326 -17.01 6.15 -37.83
CA HIS A 326 -16.19 5.14 -38.50
C HIS A 326 -14.71 5.61 -38.58
N ILE A 327 -13.83 4.96 -37.86
CA ILE A 327 -12.37 5.18 -37.97
C ILE A 327 -11.91 4.49 -39.26
N PRO A 328 -11.23 5.20 -40.20
CA PRO A 328 -10.81 4.63 -41.47
C PRO A 328 -9.86 3.43 -41.25
N SER A 329 -10.03 2.40 -42.06
CA SER A 329 -9.09 1.26 -42.12
C SER A 329 -8.08 1.48 -43.26
N TYR A 330 -6.80 1.25 -42.94
CA TYR A 330 -5.69 1.38 -43.91
C TYR A 330 -4.97 0.06 -44.07
N ASN A 331 -4.53 -0.19 -45.30
CA ASN A 331 -3.59 -1.28 -45.60
C ASN A 331 -2.16 -0.78 -45.44
N VAL A 332 -1.45 -1.29 -44.43
CA VAL A 332 -0.10 -0.86 -44.02
C VAL A 332 0.92 -0.94 -45.13
N ILE A 333 0.71 -1.84 -46.11
CA ILE A 333 1.69 -2.16 -47.15
C ILE A 333 1.58 -1.20 -48.35
N THR A 334 0.37 -0.66 -48.60
CA THR A 334 0.06 0.01 -49.87
C THR A 334 -0.39 1.46 -49.73
N GLU A 335 -0.66 1.94 -48.50
CA GLU A 335 -1.26 3.24 -48.26
C GLU A 335 -0.39 4.14 -47.39
N SER A 336 -0.41 5.46 -47.67
CA SER A 336 0.18 6.47 -46.82
C SER A 336 -0.76 6.82 -45.66
N PHE A 337 -0.23 6.88 -44.43
CA PHE A 337 -1.02 7.19 -43.25
C PHE A 337 -1.15 8.70 -43.06
N PRO A 338 -2.36 9.19 -42.73
CA PRO A 338 -2.51 10.56 -42.31
C PRO A 338 -1.82 10.77 -40.95
N LYS A 339 -1.17 11.91 -40.78
CA LYS A 339 -0.57 12.30 -39.48
C LYS A 339 -1.64 12.97 -38.60
N GLY A 340 -1.63 12.63 -37.32
CA GLY A 340 -2.54 13.23 -36.32
C GLY A 340 -3.98 12.78 -36.46
N GLU A 341 -4.24 11.60 -36.98
CA GLU A 341 -5.57 11.02 -37.11
C GLU A 341 -5.64 9.62 -36.50
N TRP A 342 -6.83 9.21 -36.07
CA TRP A 342 -7.11 7.84 -35.69
C TRP A 342 -7.28 6.98 -36.93
N MET A 343 -6.70 5.79 -36.87
CA MET A 343 -6.82 4.80 -37.93
C MET A 343 -7.02 3.40 -37.34
N ARG A 344 -7.56 2.51 -38.16
CA ARG A 344 -7.54 1.05 -37.94
C ARG A 344 -6.59 0.42 -38.96
N ILE A 345 -5.93 -0.62 -38.54
CA ILE A 345 -5.09 -1.42 -39.40
C ILE A 345 -5.81 -2.72 -39.71
N ALA A 346 -6.11 -2.97 -40.99
CA ALA A 346 -6.69 -4.23 -41.44
C ALA A 346 -5.61 -5.31 -41.48
N TYR A 347 -5.63 -6.22 -40.54
CA TYR A 347 -4.77 -7.41 -40.54
C TYR A 347 -5.47 -8.56 -41.26
N GLU A 348 -5.23 -8.75 -42.53
CA GLU A 348 -5.82 -9.89 -43.25
C GLU A 348 -5.18 -11.26 -42.95
N LYS A 349 -4.06 -11.34 -42.24
CA LYS A 349 -3.24 -12.58 -42.21
C LYS A 349 -3.00 -13.22 -40.83
N ILE A 350 -3.34 -12.63 -39.69
CA ILE A 350 -2.83 -13.14 -38.39
C ILE A 350 -3.93 -13.59 -37.44
N GLY A 351 -5.21 -13.60 -37.83
CA GLY A 351 -6.31 -14.04 -36.94
C GLY A 351 -6.46 -13.17 -35.68
N LEU A 352 -5.92 -11.95 -35.71
CA LEU A 352 -6.23 -10.91 -34.74
C LEU A 352 -7.51 -10.21 -35.17
N PRO A 353 -8.38 -9.82 -34.25
CA PRO A 353 -9.56 -9.06 -34.59
C PRO A 353 -9.18 -7.79 -35.34
N ASN A 354 -9.94 -7.48 -36.40
CA ASN A 354 -9.66 -6.49 -37.44
C ASN A 354 -9.58 -5.02 -36.98
N GLU A 355 -9.43 -4.69 -35.71
CA GLU A 355 -9.74 -3.34 -35.25
C GLU A 355 -8.84 -2.76 -34.16
N ALA A 356 -7.53 -2.98 -34.23
CA ALA A 356 -6.63 -2.20 -33.39
C ALA A 356 -6.68 -0.71 -33.81
N GLN A 357 -6.89 0.19 -32.86
CA GLN A 357 -6.95 1.63 -33.09
C GLN A 357 -5.61 2.27 -32.80
N TYR A 358 -5.12 3.05 -33.74
CA TYR A 358 -3.83 3.72 -33.70
C TYR A 358 -4.02 5.21 -33.94
N PHE A 359 -3.25 6.02 -33.22
CA PHE A 359 -3.13 7.45 -33.49
C PHE A 359 -1.69 7.77 -33.86
N THR A 360 -1.49 8.45 -35.00
CA THR A 360 -0.16 8.76 -35.47
C THR A 360 0.43 9.98 -34.82
N TRP A 361 1.73 9.93 -34.63
CA TRP A 361 2.51 11.02 -34.06
C TRP A 361 2.49 12.28 -34.90
N THR A 362 2.49 13.44 -34.25
CA THR A 362 2.69 14.76 -34.85
C THR A 362 3.77 15.50 -34.08
N GLU A 363 4.49 16.39 -34.75
CA GLU A 363 5.44 17.26 -34.08
C GLU A 363 4.77 18.09 -32.99
N GLY A 364 5.39 18.15 -31.79
CA GLY A 364 4.84 18.87 -30.64
C GLY A 364 3.71 18.15 -29.90
N CYS A 365 3.41 16.90 -30.19
CA CYS A 365 2.38 16.13 -29.47
C CYS A 365 2.75 15.82 -28.02
N GLY A 366 4.02 15.91 -27.64
CA GLY A 366 4.50 15.74 -26.26
C GLY A 366 4.71 14.29 -25.82
N TRP A 367 4.34 13.30 -26.63
CA TRP A 367 4.61 11.89 -26.36
C TRP A 367 5.68 11.34 -27.33
N TYR A 368 6.32 10.26 -26.94
CA TYR A 368 7.46 9.67 -27.64
C TYR A 368 7.22 8.18 -27.86
N ASP A 369 7.75 7.67 -28.97
CA ASP A 369 7.65 6.27 -29.36
C ASP A 369 9.01 5.79 -29.89
N CYS A 370 9.95 5.60 -28.96
CA CYS A 370 11.26 5.03 -29.25
C CYS A 370 11.11 3.54 -29.57
N ASN A 371 11.49 3.14 -30.79
CA ASN A 371 11.39 1.77 -31.24
C ASN A 371 12.73 1.07 -31.28
N LYS A 372 12.74 -0.24 -31.08
CA LYS A 372 13.88 -1.10 -31.35
C LYS A 372 14.16 -1.16 -32.88
N THR A 373 15.37 -1.48 -33.25
CA THR A 373 15.74 -1.58 -34.67
C THR A 373 14.94 -2.66 -35.39
N PHE A 374 14.67 -2.44 -36.65
CA PHE A 374 14.01 -3.42 -37.51
C PHE A 374 14.72 -4.78 -37.45
N ASN A 375 13.95 -5.86 -37.32
CA ASN A 375 14.44 -7.22 -37.06
C ASN A 375 15.30 -7.36 -35.78
N TYR A 376 15.20 -6.42 -34.84
CA TYR A 376 15.83 -6.48 -33.50
C TYR A 376 17.34 -6.73 -33.53
N LYS A 377 18.04 -6.21 -34.54
CA LYS A 377 19.49 -6.36 -34.65
C LYS A 377 20.22 -5.60 -33.56
N GLY A 378 20.71 -6.34 -32.58
CA GLY A 378 21.53 -5.80 -31.50
C GLY A 378 20.77 -5.18 -30.31
N ASP A 379 19.44 -5.06 -30.35
CA ASP A 379 18.64 -4.44 -29.30
C ASP A 379 17.32 -5.17 -28.93
N GLY A 380 17.15 -6.38 -29.43
CA GLY A 380 15.91 -7.16 -29.24
C GLY A 380 15.44 -7.32 -27.77
N ASN A 381 16.39 -7.34 -26.82
CA ASN A 381 16.10 -7.45 -25.38
C ASN A 381 16.14 -6.10 -24.64
N MET A 382 16.19 -4.97 -25.37
CA MET A 382 16.32 -3.63 -24.77
C MET A 382 14.99 -2.86 -24.74
N CYS A 383 13.85 -3.54 -24.66
CA CYS A 383 12.54 -2.90 -24.53
C CYS A 383 12.45 -1.96 -23.32
N TRP A 384 13.10 -2.33 -22.21
CA TRP A 384 13.22 -1.49 -21.03
C TRP A 384 13.94 -0.15 -21.33
N ALA A 385 14.99 -0.19 -22.13
CA ALA A 385 15.77 0.99 -22.50
C ALA A 385 14.99 1.89 -23.46
N ALA A 386 14.24 1.33 -24.42
CA ALA A 386 13.35 2.08 -25.30
C ALA A 386 12.21 2.74 -24.51
N SER A 387 11.57 2.01 -23.57
CA SER A 387 10.58 2.57 -22.64
C SER A 387 11.17 3.68 -21.76
N ALA A 388 12.34 3.44 -21.16
CA ALA A 388 13.05 4.47 -20.38
C ALA A 388 13.36 5.71 -21.23
N SER A 389 13.73 5.54 -22.51
CA SER A 389 14.02 6.65 -23.42
C SER A 389 12.79 7.52 -23.71
N ASN A 390 11.61 6.91 -23.89
CA ASN A 390 10.34 7.63 -24.00
C ASN A 390 10.08 8.51 -22.78
N LEU A 391 10.22 7.91 -21.59
CA LEU A 391 10.00 8.58 -20.30
C LEU A 391 11.03 9.70 -20.06
N ILE A 392 12.28 9.50 -20.46
CA ILE A 392 13.35 10.51 -20.36
C ILE A 392 13.13 11.66 -21.33
N HIS A 393 12.77 11.41 -22.60
CA HIS A 393 12.45 12.48 -23.55
C HIS A 393 11.32 13.37 -23.02
N TRP A 394 10.25 12.76 -22.50
CA TRP A 394 9.17 13.50 -21.85
C TRP A 394 9.69 14.30 -20.64
N TRP A 395 10.50 13.69 -19.77
CA TRP A 395 11.06 14.36 -18.59
C TRP A 395 11.95 15.55 -18.96
N LEU A 396 12.78 15.41 -19.98
CA LEU A 396 13.65 16.49 -20.50
C LEU A 396 12.83 17.65 -21.06
N GLU A 397 11.77 17.35 -21.82
CA GLU A 397 10.90 18.38 -22.42
C GLU A 397 10.13 19.14 -21.33
N GLN A 398 9.53 18.43 -20.35
CA GLN A 398 8.78 19.07 -19.27
C GLN A 398 9.70 19.85 -18.30
N ASN A 399 10.97 19.54 -18.24
CA ASN A 399 11.98 20.25 -17.45
C ASN A 399 12.91 21.15 -18.31
N LYS A 400 12.57 21.40 -19.56
CA LYS A 400 13.44 22.05 -20.55
C LYS A 400 14.19 23.28 -20.04
N LYS A 401 13.48 24.21 -19.41
CA LYS A 401 14.09 25.43 -18.86
C LYS A 401 15.17 25.14 -17.78
N TYR A 402 14.97 24.15 -16.95
CA TYR A 402 15.94 23.72 -15.93
C TYR A 402 17.12 22.94 -16.54
N VAL A 403 16.85 22.12 -17.55
CA VAL A 403 17.87 21.40 -18.31
C VAL A 403 18.81 22.39 -19.00
N GLU A 404 18.26 23.41 -19.71
CA GLU A 404 19.04 24.47 -20.34
C GLU A 404 19.87 25.29 -19.34
N ALA A 405 19.31 25.62 -18.19
CA ALA A 405 20.02 26.32 -17.10
C ALA A 405 21.14 25.44 -16.53
N TYR A 406 20.89 24.14 -16.37
CA TYR A 406 21.89 23.18 -15.90
C TYR A 406 23.04 23.05 -16.89
N GLU A 407 22.76 22.84 -18.16
CA GLU A 407 23.76 22.73 -19.23
C GLU A 407 24.62 23.99 -19.32
N THR A 408 23.98 25.17 -19.22
CA THR A 408 24.70 26.46 -19.21
C THR A 408 25.62 26.59 -17.98
N LYS A 409 25.14 26.19 -16.80
CA LYS A 409 25.90 26.34 -15.54
C LYS A 409 27.07 25.37 -15.43
N TYR A 410 26.88 24.13 -15.86
CA TYR A 410 27.86 23.06 -15.62
C TYR A 410 28.62 22.63 -16.88
N GLY A 411 28.28 23.13 -18.07
CA GLY A 411 28.92 22.79 -19.32
C GLY A 411 28.70 21.33 -19.76
N THR A 412 27.68 20.67 -19.24
CA THR A 412 27.37 19.27 -19.52
C THR A 412 26.15 19.21 -20.41
N THR A 413 26.24 18.58 -21.57
CA THR A 413 25.11 18.32 -22.49
C THR A 413 24.70 16.87 -22.38
N CYS A 414 23.37 16.62 -22.27
CA CYS A 414 22.82 15.27 -22.32
C CYS A 414 22.30 14.94 -23.73
N PRO A 415 22.28 13.66 -24.12
CA PRO A 415 21.58 13.22 -25.32
C PRO A 415 20.08 13.56 -25.19
N LYS A 416 19.52 14.26 -26.20
CA LYS A 416 18.10 14.68 -26.16
C LYS A 416 17.46 14.75 -27.54
N GLY A 417 18.22 14.52 -28.60
CA GLY A 417 17.69 14.50 -29.95
C GLY A 417 16.72 13.35 -30.17
N TYR A 418 15.53 13.68 -30.65
CA TYR A 418 14.53 12.73 -31.08
C TYR A 418 13.99 13.11 -32.46
N GLN A 419 14.04 12.16 -33.36
CA GLN A 419 13.44 12.26 -34.68
C GLN A 419 12.57 11.04 -34.91
N LEU A 420 11.42 11.27 -35.48
CA LEU A 420 10.58 10.19 -35.94
C LEU A 420 11.32 9.27 -36.89
N MET A 421 10.88 8.04 -36.89
CA MET A 421 11.33 7.03 -37.84
C MET A 421 11.21 7.50 -39.27
N THR A 422 12.28 7.31 -39.98
CA THR A 422 12.33 7.48 -41.44
C THR A 422 11.82 6.21 -42.13
N ALA A 423 11.72 6.25 -43.45
CA ALA A 423 11.38 5.08 -44.30
C ALA A 423 12.28 3.85 -44.07
N ASP A 424 13.44 4.04 -43.46
CA ASP A 424 14.40 2.96 -43.16
C ASP A 424 14.11 2.23 -41.84
N HIS A 425 13.01 2.49 -41.21
CA HIS A 425 12.61 1.88 -39.93
C HIS A 425 13.63 2.07 -38.78
N GLN A 426 14.35 3.17 -38.81
CA GLN A 426 15.32 3.52 -37.78
C GLN A 426 14.75 4.58 -36.88
N ASP A 427 14.79 4.28 -35.63
CA ASP A 427 14.52 5.24 -34.56
C ASP A 427 15.76 6.08 -34.29
N HIS A 428 15.61 7.39 -34.23
CA HIS A 428 16.68 8.35 -33.98
C HIS A 428 16.57 9.00 -32.59
N SER A 429 16.39 8.19 -31.55
CA SER A 429 16.53 8.66 -30.21
C SER A 429 17.99 8.63 -29.76
N GLU A 430 18.56 9.81 -29.49
CA GLU A 430 19.90 9.90 -28.89
C GLU A 430 19.96 9.26 -27.50
N VAL A 431 18.88 9.34 -26.73
CA VAL A 431 18.76 8.69 -25.41
C VAL A 431 18.84 7.17 -25.56
N PHE A 432 18.08 6.59 -26.49
CA PHE A 432 18.11 5.15 -26.72
C PHE A 432 19.47 4.68 -27.30
N ASN A 433 20.07 5.48 -28.16
CA ASN A 433 21.42 5.21 -28.67
C ASN A 433 22.46 5.24 -27.56
N PHE A 434 22.31 6.13 -26.57
CA PHE A 434 23.19 6.16 -25.41
C PHE A 434 23.02 4.89 -24.54
N PHE A 435 21.80 4.40 -24.36
CA PHE A 435 21.58 3.10 -23.70
C PHE A 435 22.21 1.94 -24.48
N LYS A 436 22.04 1.89 -25.81
CA LYS A 436 22.64 0.84 -26.66
C LYS A 436 24.17 0.84 -26.59
N ALA A 437 24.78 2.02 -26.45
CA ALA A 437 26.24 2.14 -26.28
C ALA A 437 26.70 1.75 -24.85
N SER A 438 25.85 1.92 -23.84
CA SER A 438 26.21 1.73 -22.43
C SER A 438 25.85 0.35 -21.87
N TYR A 439 24.96 -0.39 -22.52
CA TYR A 439 24.44 -1.67 -22.01
C TYR A 439 24.47 -2.76 -23.08
N PRO A 440 24.72 -4.02 -22.68
CA PRO A 440 24.56 -5.15 -23.58
C PRO A 440 23.08 -5.36 -23.94
N ASN A 441 22.80 -6.04 -25.05
CA ASN A 441 21.44 -6.43 -25.47
C ASN A 441 20.86 -7.48 -24.51
N LYS A 442 20.46 -7.06 -23.31
CA LYS A 442 19.87 -7.89 -22.23
C LYS A 442 18.71 -7.16 -21.57
N GLY A 443 17.82 -7.94 -20.94
CA GLY A 443 16.69 -7.41 -20.19
C GLY A 443 17.12 -6.67 -18.92
N SER A 444 16.40 -5.61 -18.58
CA SER A 444 16.49 -4.86 -17.33
C SER A 444 15.15 -4.15 -17.06
N TRP A 445 15.12 -3.14 -16.18
CA TRP A 445 13.93 -2.38 -15.81
C TRP A 445 14.03 -0.92 -16.28
N ASP A 446 12.96 -0.39 -16.84
CA ASP A 446 12.87 1.02 -17.28
C ASP A 446 13.04 2.00 -16.11
N THR A 447 12.52 1.68 -14.92
CA THR A 447 12.74 2.41 -13.66
C THR A 447 14.22 2.65 -13.39
N GLY A 448 15.03 1.58 -13.49
CA GLY A 448 16.47 1.66 -13.32
C GLY A 448 17.13 2.50 -14.41
N GLY A 449 16.67 2.37 -15.66
CA GLY A 449 17.16 3.16 -16.79
C GLY A 449 16.98 4.66 -16.58
N VAL A 450 15.78 5.09 -16.16
CA VAL A 450 15.48 6.50 -15.89
C VAL A 450 16.35 7.04 -14.76
N ASN A 451 16.41 6.36 -13.61
CA ASN A 451 17.21 6.82 -12.48
C ASN A 451 18.70 6.88 -12.83
N TRP A 452 19.23 5.84 -13.50
CA TRP A 452 20.63 5.84 -13.94
C TRP A 452 20.96 6.99 -14.89
N PHE A 453 20.13 7.25 -15.89
CA PHE A 453 20.39 8.35 -16.83
C PHE A 453 20.45 9.70 -16.14
N ILE A 454 19.56 9.95 -15.17
CA ILE A 454 19.43 11.24 -14.52
C ILE A 454 20.47 11.43 -13.41
N ASN A 455 20.60 10.48 -12.48
CA ASN A 455 21.45 10.66 -11.28
C ASN A 455 22.49 9.56 -11.04
N GLY A 456 22.65 8.62 -11.97
CA GLY A 456 23.63 7.54 -11.87
C GLY A 456 23.24 6.41 -10.92
N ASP A 457 22.01 6.38 -10.36
CA ASP A 457 21.57 5.28 -9.51
C ASP A 457 21.43 3.98 -10.32
N LYS A 458 22.19 2.96 -9.93
CA LYS A 458 22.25 1.64 -10.59
C LYS A 458 21.28 0.63 -10.01
N LYS A 459 20.50 1.02 -9.03
CA LYS A 459 19.47 0.14 -8.45
C LYS A 459 18.46 -0.25 -9.53
N ASN A 460 18.08 -1.52 -9.56
CA ASN A 460 17.18 -2.10 -10.55
C ASN A 460 17.73 -2.17 -11.98
N LEU A 461 19.05 -1.96 -12.18
CA LEU A 461 19.72 -2.24 -13.44
C LEU A 461 20.52 -3.53 -13.37
N ILE A 462 20.35 -4.35 -14.40
CA ILE A 462 21.08 -5.60 -14.60
C ILE A 462 22.09 -5.36 -15.72
N TYR A 463 23.38 -5.59 -15.46
CA TYR A 463 24.46 -5.50 -16.45
C TYR A 463 24.78 -4.07 -16.94
N SER A 464 25.51 -3.29 -16.17
CA SER A 464 26.08 -2.02 -16.64
C SER A 464 27.49 -2.22 -17.18
N ASN A 465 27.77 -1.74 -18.41
CA ASN A 465 29.13 -1.65 -18.96
C ASN A 465 29.82 -0.34 -18.58
N ASN A 466 29.08 0.63 -18.04
CA ASN A 466 29.59 1.96 -17.71
C ASN A 466 29.54 2.19 -16.19
N GLU A 467 30.51 1.64 -15.47
CA GLU A 467 30.55 1.71 -14.01
C GLU A 467 30.86 3.10 -13.48
N SER A 468 31.50 3.96 -14.24
CA SER A 468 31.90 5.30 -13.84
C SER A 468 30.88 6.39 -14.17
N PHE A 469 29.77 6.07 -14.83
CA PHE A 469 28.76 7.06 -15.17
C PHE A 469 27.94 7.48 -13.93
N GLU A 470 27.94 8.76 -13.62
CA GLU A 470 27.32 9.35 -12.43
C GLU A 470 25.92 9.93 -12.70
N GLY A 471 25.40 9.83 -13.93
CA GLY A 471 24.18 10.49 -14.36
C GLY A 471 24.40 11.87 -14.96
N PHE A 472 23.59 12.25 -15.93
CA PHE A 472 23.73 13.55 -16.61
C PHE A 472 23.44 14.74 -15.70
N PHE A 473 22.61 14.57 -14.67
CA PHE A 473 22.16 15.62 -13.78
C PHE A 473 22.63 15.44 -12.33
N SER A 474 23.70 14.68 -12.11
CA SER A 474 24.26 14.34 -10.78
C SER A 474 24.70 15.55 -9.94
N LYS A 475 24.92 16.72 -10.53
CA LYS A 475 25.21 17.96 -9.79
C LYS A 475 23.98 18.54 -9.07
N VAL A 476 22.79 18.07 -9.41
CA VAL A 476 21.51 18.49 -8.82
C VAL A 476 20.79 17.32 -8.17
N PHE A 477 20.81 16.16 -8.80
CA PHE A 477 20.16 14.95 -8.31
C PHE A 477 21.19 13.96 -7.78
N SER A 478 21.15 13.68 -6.49
CA SER A 478 21.93 12.61 -5.89
C SER A 478 21.29 11.24 -6.15
N THR A 479 22.03 10.15 -5.99
CA THR A 479 21.49 8.78 -6.07
C THR A 479 20.43 8.45 -5.01
N LYS A 480 20.20 9.35 -4.03
CA LYS A 480 19.11 9.25 -3.04
C LYS A 480 17.80 9.87 -3.56
N ASP A 481 17.88 10.70 -4.57
CA ASP A 481 16.73 11.38 -5.16
C ASP A 481 16.08 10.45 -6.19
N VAL A 482 15.01 9.77 -5.78
CA VAL A 482 14.29 8.84 -6.64
C VAL A 482 13.45 9.61 -7.65
N ILE A 483 13.75 9.45 -8.95
CA ILE A 483 13.02 10.08 -10.05
C ILE A 483 11.94 9.12 -10.56
N ALA A 484 12.25 7.85 -10.72
CA ALA A 484 11.33 6.81 -11.13
C ALA A 484 11.11 5.80 -10.00
N THR A 485 9.85 5.42 -9.78
CA THR A 485 9.42 4.40 -8.80
C THR A 485 8.65 3.30 -9.51
N GLU A 486 8.63 2.10 -8.95
CA GLU A 486 7.90 0.97 -9.52
C GLU A 486 7.05 0.23 -8.49
N THR A 487 5.99 -0.44 -8.97
CA THR A 487 5.24 -1.42 -8.20
C THR A 487 5.05 -2.71 -9.01
N HIS A 488 5.19 -3.83 -8.34
CA HIS A 488 4.89 -5.17 -8.87
C HIS A 488 3.48 -5.64 -8.45
N ASN A 489 2.75 -4.82 -7.70
CA ASN A 489 1.37 -5.09 -7.35
C ASN A 489 0.44 -4.39 -8.35
N THR A 490 -0.10 -5.16 -9.29
CA THR A 490 -1.03 -4.70 -10.31
C THR A 490 -2.44 -5.26 -10.13
N SER A 491 -2.84 -5.52 -8.87
CA SER A 491 -4.24 -5.75 -8.55
C SER A 491 -5.12 -4.63 -9.11
N LYS A 492 -6.42 -4.89 -9.31
CA LYS A 492 -7.34 -3.89 -9.85
C LYS A 492 -7.23 -2.55 -9.12
N GLU A 493 -7.26 -2.58 -7.80
CA GLU A 493 -7.23 -1.38 -6.96
C GLU A 493 -5.89 -0.65 -7.07
N ASN A 494 -4.78 -1.39 -6.94
CA ASN A 494 -3.45 -0.80 -6.97
C ASN A 494 -3.09 -0.24 -8.35
N PHE A 495 -3.44 -0.96 -9.43
CA PHE A 495 -3.24 -0.50 -10.80
C PHE A 495 -3.96 0.85 -11.02
N ASN A 496 -5.25 0.92 -10.66
CA ASN A 496 -6.03 2.15 -10.82
C ASN A 496 -5.50 3.29 -9.95
N GLN A 497 -5.11 3.00 -8.70
CA GLN A 497 -4.55 4.01 -7.83
C GLN A 497 -3.26 4.62 -8.42
N TRP A 498 -2.35 3.79 -8.93
CA TRP A 498 -1.11 4.25 -9.54
C TRP A 498 -1.34 5.08 -10.81
N ILE A 499 -2.27 4.67 -11.67
CA ILE A 499 -2.62 5.44 -12.88
C ILE A 499 -3.26 6.78 -12.50
N LYS A 500 -4.21 6.81 -11.56
CA LYS A 500 -4.83 8.05 -11.08
C LYS A 500 -3.80 8.99 -10.43
N ASP A 501 -2.88 8.45 -9.63
CA ASP A 501 -1.82 9.23 -8.99
C ASP A 501 -0.85 9.81 -10.02
N ALA A 502 -0.57 9.10 -11.11
CA ALA A 502 0.24 9.61 -12.20
C ALA A 502 -0.38 10.86 -12.82
N PHE A 503 -1.67 10.83 -13.15
CA PHE A 503 -2.35 11.98 -13.73
C PHE A 503 -2.48 13.15 -12.75
N ARG A 504 -2.85 12.86 -11.49
CA ARG A 504 -2.96 13.89 -10.44
C ARG A 504 -1.63 14.58 -10.13
N SER A 505 -0.52 13.86 -10.22
CA SER A 505 0.81 14.34 -9.84
C SER A 505 1.73 14.60 -11.03
N HIS A 506 1.17 14.75 -12.22
CA HIS A 506 1.92 15.07 -13.44
C HIS A 506 3.11 14.12 -13.71
N LYS A 507 2.91 12.79 -13.57
CA LYS A 507 3.94 11.78 -13.79
C LYS A 507 3.72 11.04 -15.11
N ALA A 508 4.81 10.65 -15.74
CA ALA A 508 4.75 9.73 -16.87
C ALA A 508 4.72 8.27 -16.38
N ILE A 509 4.18 7.39 -17.23
CA ILE A 509 3.84 6.02 -16.87
C ILE A 509 4.54 5.04 -17.79
N GLY A 510 5.46 4.24 -17.24
CA GLY A 510 5.98 3.04 -17.85
C GLY A 510 5.23 1.81 -17.35
N PHE A 511 5.26 0.73 -18.11
CA PHE A 511 4.70 -0.54 -17.66
C PHE A 511 5.41 -1.73 -18.30
N THR A 512 5.39 -2.86 -17.60
CA THR A 512 5.88 -4.13 -18.14
C THR A 512 4.74 -5.14 -18.14
N ALA A 513 4.54 -5.83 -19.25
CA ALA A 513 3.55 -6.88 -19.40
C ALA A 513 4.19 -8.22 -19.75
N SER A 514 3.58 -9.32 -19.33
CA SER A 514 3.97 -10.70 -19.64
C SER A 514 3.12 -11.27 -20.78
N GLY A 515 3.68 -12.22 -21.55
CA GLY A 515 2.95 -12.91 -22.62
C GLY A 515 2.80 -12.12 -23.91
N PHE A 516 3.50 -10.99 -24.06
CA PHE A 516 3.54 -10.24 -25.31
C PHE A 516 4.32 -11.01 -26.38
N ALA A 517 3.86 -10.97 -27.61
CA ALA A 517 4.47 -11.63 -28.78
C ALA A 517 4.50 -13.18 -28.73
N GLY A 518 3.51 -13.82 -28.11
CA GLY A 518 3.29 -15.28 -28.25
C GLY A 518 4.31 -16.17 -27.53
N SER A 519 5.08 -15.63 -26.58
CA SER A 519 5.97 -16.43 -25.74
C SER A 519 5.56 -16.30 -24.27
N ASP A 520 5.25 -17.42 -23.63
CA ASP A 520 4.71 -17.51 -22.26
C ASP A 520 5.63 -16.96 -21.15
N ALA A 521 6.82 -16.54 -21.45
CA ALA A 521 7.83 -16.16 -20.45
C ALA A 521 8.53 -14.81 -20.69
N LYS A 522 8.18 -14.05 -21.72
CA LYS A 522 8.89 -12.79 -22.01
C LYS A 522 8.14 -11.60 -21.43
N LEU A 523 8.84 -10.86 -20.60
CA LEU A 523 8.43 -9.53 -20.14
C LEU A 523 8.74 -8.51 -21.23
N HIS A 524 7.82 -7.57 -21.45
CA HIS A 524 7.97 -6.49 -22.43
C HIS A 524 7.61 -5.16 -21.78
N SER A 525 8.56 -4.23 -21.76
CA SER A 525 8.38 -2.88 -21.20
C SER A 525 7.94 -1.91 -22.29
N MET A 526 6.97 -1.07 -21.94
CA MET A 526 6.27 -0.13 -22.83
C MET A 526 5.91 1.14 -22.07
N THR A 527 5.31 2.14 -22.75
CA THR A 527 4.97 3.43 -22.15
C THR A 527 3.49 3.75 -22.32
N ILE A 528 2.79 4.08 -21.23
CA ILE A 528 1.41 4.58 -21.25
C ILE A 528 1.42 6.10 -21.31
N TRP A 529 0.69 6.66 -22.27
CA TRP A 529 0.55 8.10 -22.46
C TRP A 529 -0.82 8.65 -22.08
N GLY A 530 -1.82 7.78 -21.96
CA GLY A 530 -3.17 8.16 -21.55
C GLY A 530 -4.01 6.97 -21.11
N ALA A 531 -5.15 7.23 -20.49
CA ALA A 531 -6.11 6.21 -20.10
C ALA A 531 -7.54 6.76 -20.13
N GLU A 532 -8.48 5.86 -20.40
CA GLU A 532 -9.93 6.10 -20.25
C GLU A 532 -10.44 5.36 -19.02
N PHE A 533 -11.39 5.98 -18.37
CA PHE A 533 -12.01 5.45 -17.16
C PHE A 533 -13.48 5.17 -17.40
N ASP A 534 -13.99 4.07 -16.83
CA ASP A 534 -15.40 3.70 -16.83
C ASP A 534 -16.25 4.55 -15.88
N ALA A 535 -17.53 4.23 -15.74
CA ALA A 535 -18.47 4.93 -14.87
C ALA A 535 -18.08 4.84 -13.38
N GLU A 536 -17.43 3.76 -12.99
CA GLU A 536 -16.92 3.51 -11.65
C GLU A 536 -15.55 4.13 -11.40
N GLY A 537 -14.95 4.75 -12.44
CA GLY A 537 -13.64 5.38 -12.37
C GLY A 537 -12.47 4.38 -12.43
N TYR A 538 -12.69 3.18 -12.94
CA TYR A 538 -11.62 2.23 -13.24
C TYR A 538 -11.11 2.39 -14.67
N VAL A 539 -9.83 2.15 -14.88
CA VAL A 539 -9.24 2.20 -16.22
C VAL A 539 -9.89 1.14 -17.11
N SER A 540 -10.52 1.57 -18.19
CA SER A 540 -11.17 0.72 -19.19
C SER A 540 -10.31 0.56 -20.44
N PHE A 541 -9.54 1.60 -20.82
CA PHE A 541 -8.59 1.59 -21.94
C PHE A 541 -7.32 2.32 -21.56
N ILE A 542 -6.21 1.92 -22.18
CA ILE A 542 -4.94 2.64 -22.15
C ILE A 542 -4.51 3.04 -23.54
N TYR A 543 -3.79 4.14 -23.62
CA TYR A 543 -3.10 4.63 -24.80
C TYR A 543 -1.60 4.43 -24.59
N TYR A 544 -0.96 3.54 -25.35
CA TYR A 544 0.42 3.19 -25.10
C TYR A 544 1.25 3.08 -26.37
N CYS A 545 2.55 3.28 -26.25
CA CYS A 545 3.53 3.02 -27.30
C CYS A 545 4.23 1.69 -27.04
N ASP A 546 4.34 0.89 -28.10
CA ASP A 546 5.02 -0.39 -28.12
C ASP A 546 6.30 -0.27 -28.94
N ASN A 547 7.43 -0.47 -28.31
CA ASN A 547 8.75 -0.35 -28.97
C ASN A 547 9.14 -1.57 -29.83
N ASN A 548 8.22 -2.52 -30.02
CA ASN A 548 8.34 -3.57 -31.03
C ASN A 548 7.67 -3.11 -32.32
N MET A 549 8.46 -2.76 -33.33
CA MET A 549 7.90 -2.64 -34.66
C MET A 549 7.64 -4.00 -35.27
N SER A 550 6.43 -4.19 -35.78
CA SER A 550 6.13 -5.27 -36.70
C SER A 550 6.14 -4.71 -38.14
N ASP A 551 6.39 -5.56 -39.10
CA ASP A 551 6.32 -5.23 -40.54
C ASP A 551 4.94 -4.71 -40.98
N ASN A 552 3.96 -4.78 -40.10
CA ASN A 552 2.56 -4.44 -40.30
C ASN A 552 2.12 -3.18 -39.51
N GLU A 553 3.04 -2.46 -38.88
CA GLU A 553 2.73 -1.21 -38.20
C GLU A 553 3.16 0.00 -39.04
N PRO A 554 2.46 1.14 -38.93
CA PRO A 554 2.86 2.35 -39.64
C PRO A 554 4.31 2.73 -39.32
N ASN A 555 5.09 3.13 -40.33
CA ASN A 555 6.47 3.62 -40.19
C ASN A 555 6.57 4.96 -39.42
N HIS A 556 5.58 5.31 -38.66
CA HIS A 556 5.49 6.53 -37.87
C HIS A 556 5.23 6.14 -36.43
N GLY A 557 5.72 6.91 -35.48
CA GLY A 557 5.37 6.74 -34.10
C GLY A 557 3.84 6.66 -33.92
N VAL A 558 3.36 5.70 -33.17
CA VAL A 558 1.93 5.47 -32.95
C VAL A 558 1.62 5.22 -31.49
N VAL A 559 0.50 5.77 -31.06
CA VAL A 559 -0.16 5.39 -29.81
C VAL A 559 -1.24 4.37 -30.13
N LYS A 560 -1.23 3.26 -29.44
CA LYS A 560 -2.22 2.17 -29.56
C LYS A 560 -3.26 2.29 -28.45
N ARG A 561 -4.54 2.16 -28.78
CA ARG A 561 -5.65 2.12 -27.81
C ARG A 561 -6.05 0.68 -27.55
N PHE A 562 -5.88 0.18 -26.31
CA PHE A 562 -6.20 -1.19 -25.93
C PHE A 562 -7.05 -1.23 -24.68
N LYS A 563 -7.92 -2.24 -24.59
CA LYS A 563 -8.83 -2.45 -23.46
C LYS A 563 -8.07 -3.05 -22.28
N ILE A 564 -8.42 -2.60 -21.09
CA ILE A 564 -7.99 -3.21 -19.82
C ILE A 564 -9.12 -4.07 -19.27
N ILE A 565 -8.79 -5.28 -18.89
CA ILE A 565 -9.67 -6.17 -18.14
C ILE A 565 -9.02 -6.56 -16.82
N TYR A 566 -9.83 -6.83 -15.82
CA TYR A 566 -9.35 -7.23 -14.50
C TYR A 566 -9.73 -8.68 -14.24
N LYS A 567 -8.77 -9.46 -13.73
CA LYS A 567 -9.01 -10.85 -13.32
C LYS A 567 -8.80 -10.99 -11.83
N GLU A 568 -9.60 -11.86 -11.25
CA GLU A 568 -9.46 -12.31 -9.87
C GLU A 568 -9.00 -13.78 -9.85
N GLY A 569 -8.52 -14.28 -8.73
CA GLY A 569 -8.14 -15.68 -8.57
C GLY A 569 -6.64 -15.95 -8.70
N ILE A 570 -6.24 -16.97 -9.45
CA ILE A 570 -4.87 -17.53 -9.43
C ILE A 570 -3.79 -16.52 -9.92
N MET A 571 -4.13 -15.64 -10.83
CA MET A 571 -3.24 -14.56 -11.29
C MET A 571 -4.05 -13.26 -11.35
N PRO A 572 -4.35 -12.65 -10.20
CA PRO A 572 -5.13 -11.44 -10.15
C PRO A 572 -4.35 -10.27 -10.74
N GLY A 573 -5.04 -9.33 -11.40
CA GLY A 573 -4.39 -8.13 -11.92
C GLY A 573 -5.07 -7.52 -13.13
N ALA A 574 -4.42 -6.47 -13.66
CA ALA A 574 -4.82 -5.78 -14.87
C ALA A 574 -4.20 -6.46 -16.09
N TYR A 575 -5.01 -6.71 -17.09
CA TYR A 575 -4.61 -7.36 -18.35
C TYR A 575 -4.91 -6.46 -19.54
N ILE A 576 -3.98 -6.40 -20.47
CA ILE A 576 -4.20 -5.79 -21.78
C ILE A 576 -4.85 -6.80 -22.70
N THR A 577 -5.86 -6.38 -23.45
CA THR A 577 -6.56 -7.19 -24.45
C THR A 577 -6.88 -6.34 -25.69
N PRO A 578 -6.90 -6.92 -26.91
CA PRO A 578 -7.37 -6.22 -28.09
C PRO A 578 -8.82 -5.73 -27.97
N LEU A 579 -9.18 -4.68 -28.72
CA LEU A 579 -10.46 -3.95 -28.57
C LEU A 579 -11.73 -4.76 -28.87
N ASP A 580 -11.69 -5.76 -29.75
CA ASP A 580 -12.87 -6.37 -30.38
C ASP A 580 -13.23 -7.75 -29.87
N TYR A 581 -13.11 -7.97 -28.58
CA TYR A 581 -13.59 -9.20 -27.99
C TYR A 581 -14.96 -9.01 -27.34
N ASN A 582 -16.02 -9.06 -28.15
CA ASN A 582 -17.42 -8.93 -27.70
C ASN A 582 -18.18 -10.25 -27.67
N ASP A 583 -17.56 -11.38 -28.03
CA ASP A 583 -18.26 -12.67 -28.16
C ASP A 583 -18.31 -13.52 -26.87
N GLY A 584 -17.87 -12.97 -25.75
CA GLY A 584 -17.84 -13.67 -24.46
C GLY A 584 -16.75 -14.73 -24.32
N THR A 585 -15.96 -15.00 -25.36
CA THR A 585 -14.77 -15.84 -25.28
C THR A 585 -13.56 -14.98 -24.93
N LEU A 586 -12.81 -15.38 -23.89
CA LEU A 586 -11.58 -14.65 -23.52
C LEU A 586 -10.52 -14.84 -24.61
N PRO A 587 -9.93 -13.75 -25.13
CA PRO A 587 -8.90 -13.85 -26.15
C PRO A 587 -7.73 -14.70 -25.65
N LYS A 588 -7.17 -15.53 -26.52
CA LYS A 588 -5.95 -16.31 -26.23
C LYS A 588 -4.72 -15.42 -25.97
N ALA A 589 -4.77 -14.15 -26.39
CA ALA A 589 -3.68 -13.18 -26.28
C ALA A 589 -3.99 -12.10 -25.24
N GLN A 590 -4.00 -12.46 -23.96
CA GLN A 590 -4.10 -11.51 -22.87
C GLN A 590 -2.73 -11.38 -22.18
N SER A 591 -2.27 -10.15 -22.00
CA SER A 591 -0.99 -9.88 -21.36
C SER A 591 -1.21 -9.26 -19.98
N LEU A 592 -0.74 -9.95 -18.94
CA LEU A 592 -0.77 -9.43 -17.56
C LEU A 592 0.23 -8.27 -17.44
N ILE A 593 -0.23 -7.13 -16.99
CA ILE A 593 0.65 -6.05 -16.54
C ILE A 593 1.27 -6.49 -15.21
N THR A 594 2.59 -6.62 -15.19
CA THR A 594 3.33 -7.12 -14.02
C THR A 594 4.02 -6.03 -13.23
N VAL A 595 4.36 -4.92 -13.88
CA VAL A 595 5.03 -3.77 -13.27
C VAL A 595 4.44 -2.48 -13.82
N LEU A 596 4.27 -1.49 -12.95
CA LEU A 596 4.05 -0.09 -13.32
C LEU A 596 5.23 0.74 -12.84
N THR A 597 5.68 1.66 -13.69
CA THR A 597 6.72 2.65 -13.40
C THR A 597 6.13 4.05 -13.46
N LEU A 598 6.39 4.88 -12.46
CA LEU A 598 6.02 6.31 -12.45
C LEU A 598 7.26 7.17 -12.45
N VAL A 599 7.34 8.12 -13.38
CA VAL A 599 8.44 9.09 -13.49
C VAL A 599 7.95 10.46 -13.05
N ASP A 600 8.62 10.98 -12.05
CA ASP A 600 8.34 12.25 -11.39
C ASP A 600 9.23 13.36 -11.97
N LEU A 601 8.67 14.51 -12.27
CA LEU A 601 9.42 15.67 -12.81
C LEU A 601 10.45 16.22 -11.84
N ARG A 602 10.25 16.02 -10.53
CA ARG A 602 11.10 16.50 -9.44
C ARG A 602 11.40 17.99 -9.54
N GLN A 603 10.41 18.76 -9.90
CA GLN A 603 10.55 20.23 -10.00
C GLN A 603 10.83 20.89 -8.65
N ASP A 604 10.51 20.23 -7.54
CA ASP A 604 10.90 20.61 -6.18
C ASP A 604 12.44 20.74 -6.03
N ILE A 605 13.18 19.77 -6.58
CA ILE A 605 14.65 19.75 -6.55
C ILE A 605 15.20 20.78 -7.55
N TRP A 606 14.63 20.85 -8.75
CA TRP A 606 15.02 21.82 -9.76
C TRP A 606 14.87 23.26 -9.26
N LYS A 607 13.72 23.63 -8.70
CA LYS A 607 13.45 24.96 -8.15
C LYS A 607 14.44 25.34 -7.03
N LYS A 608 14.81 24.36 -6.19
CA LYS A 608 15.80 24.57 -5.16
C LYS A 608 17.21 24.83 -5.72
N ALA A 609 17.60 24.11 -6.79
CA ALA A 609 18.91 24.26 -7.42
C ALA A 609 19.02 25.49 -8.34
N PHE A 610 17.91 25.92 -8.91
CA PHE A 610 17.76 27.02 -9.85
C PHE A 610 16.55 27.91 -9.51
N PRO A 611 16.59 28.64 -8.40
CA PRO A 611 15.44 29.42 -7.93
C PRO A 611 15.05 30.58 -8.88
N ASP A 612 15.98 31.03 -9.69
CA ASP A 612 15.79 32.17 -10.61
C ASP A 612 15.20 31.76 -11.97
N VAL A 613 15.08 30.45 -12.25
CA VAL A 613 14.49 29.94 -13.49
C VAL A 613 12.96 29.95 -13.36
N LYS A 614 12.32 30.88 -14.11
CA LYS A 614 10.86 31.08 -14.13
C LYS A 614 10.16 30.23 -15.20
#